data_80dd600c99db299233a3b13016cf7607
#
_entry.id   80dd600c99db299233a3b13016cf7607
#
_cell.length_a   1.000
_cell.length_b   1.000
_cell.length_c   1.000
_cell.angle_alpha   90.00
_cell.angle_beta   90.00
_cell.angle_gamma   90.00
#
_symmetry.space_group_name_H-M   'P 1'
#
loop_
_entity.id
_entity.type
_entity.pdbx_description
1 polymer ?
#
loop_
_entity_poly.entity_id
_entity_poly.type
_entity_poly.pdbx_seq_one_letter_code
_entity_poly.pdbx_strand_id
1 'polypeptide(L)'
;MAENLTLEVLDPAGKKSGSVELPASIFDVQTNVPLIHQVVVAQQAAARQGTHKAKTRADVRGGGKKPWKQKGTGRARQGSLRAPQFTGGGTVHGPVPRDYGQRTPKKMKAAALRGALSDRARNGRVHVVSSLLAGEAASTKAARTTLSHVSDRRHLLVVVRRDDDLGALSTRNLPAAHVLYADQVNTYDVMLADDVVFTAGALEDFVAQASLNLPTSTFAAAKSAASAPAAAAAPAAAQDAPFGEGSAAPLADGSAPEGFDIKGNQGSKKFHTPDSPWYGRTKAEVWFATPEAAKAAGFVNAVKESASSDEEAAK
;
A
#
# COMPACT_ATOMS: atom_id res chain seq x y z
N MET A 1 7.86 -8.27 -24.31
CA MET A 1 8.03 -8.61 -22.87
C MET A 1 8.80 -7.46 -22.26
N ALA A 2 8.41 -6.97 -21.10
CA ALA A 2 9.17 -5.91 -20.43
C ALA A 2 10.49 -6.52 -19.94
N GLU A 3 11.62 -5.94 -20.37
CA GLU A 3 12.94 -6.40 -19.98
C GLU A 3 13.36 -5.75 -18.67
N ASN A 4 14.02 -6.50 -17.78
CA ASN A 4 14.57 -5.93 -16.57
C ASN A 4 15.72 -5.00 -16.95
N LEU A 5 15.71 -3.80 -16.38
CA LEU A 5 16.77 -2.82 -16.55
C LEU A 5 17.90 -3.14 -15.56
N THR A 6 19.12 -3.32 -16.05
CA THR A 6 20.30 -3.51 -15.19
C THR A 6 20.98 -2.19 -14.95
N LEU A 7 21.15 -1.80 -13.68
CA LEU A 7 21.90 -0.61 -13.28
C LEU A 7 23.19 -0.99 -12.55
N GLU A 8 24.20 -0.16 -12.75
CA GLU A 8 25.47 -0.26 -12.05
C GLU A 8 25.34 0.34 -10.65
N VAL A 9 25.88 -0.36 -9.64
CA VAL A 9 25.98 0.14 -8.28
C VAL A 9 27.29 0.87 -8.12
N LEU A 10 27.24 2.13 -7.68
CA LEU A 10 28.42 2.96 -7.45
C LEU A 10 28.81 2.94 -5.97
N ASP A 11 30.10 2.90 -5.71
CA ASP A 11 30.66 3.12 -4.38
C ASP A 11 30.72 4.61 -4.04
N PRO A 12 30.91 5.00 -2.78
CA PRO A 12 31.11 6.40 -2.38
C PRO A 12 32.26 7.11 -3.11
N ALA A 13 33.22 6.35 -3.62
CA ALA A 13 34.33 6.87 -4.44
C ALA A 13 34.00 7.02 -5.93
N GLY A 14 32.74 6.76 -6.35
CA GLY A 14 32.32 6.81 -7.75
C GLY A 14 32.77 5.61 -8.59
N LYS A 15 33.31 4.56 -7.98
CA LYS A 15 33.71 3.34 -8.69
C LYS A 15 32.53 2.35 -8.76
N LYS A 16 32.52 1.53 -9.80
CA LYS A 16 31.52 0.44 -9.95
C LYS A 16 31.82 -0.64 -8.93
N SER A 17 30.84 -0.94 -8.09
CA SER A 17 30.89 -1.96 -7.03
C SER A 17 30.13 -3.23 -7.39
N GLY A 18 29.14 -3.13 -8.28
CA GLY A 18 28.30 -4.25 -8.69
C GLY A 18 27.24 -3.84 -9.68
N SER A 19 26.26 -4.71 -9.90
CA SER A 19 25.07 -4.43 -10.71
C SER A 19 23.82 -4.92 -10.01
N VAL A 20 22.71 -4.21 -10.16
CA VAL A 20 21.39 -4.58 -9.63
C VAL A 20 20.36 -4.56 -10.76
N GLU A 21 19.49 -5.54 -10.77
CA GLU A 21 18.38 -5.62 -11.71
C GLU A 21 17.15 -4.91 -11.15
N LEU A 22 16.61 -3.97 -11.92
CA LEU A 22 15.35 -3.30 -11.62
C LEU A 22 14.18 -4.11 -12.22
N PRO A 23 13.19 -4.54 -11.40
CA PRO A 23 12.05 -5.29 -11.90
C PRO A 23 11.23 -4.45 -12.87
N ALA A 24 10.98 -4.94 -14.08
CA ALA A 24 10.20 -4.26 -15.11
C ALA A 24 8.76 -3.95 -14.65
N SER A 25 8.18 -4.76 -13.75
CA SER A 25 6.86 -4.52 -13.16
C SER A 25 6.74 -3.23 -12.33
N ILE A 26 7.88 -2.64 -11.94
CA ILE A 26 7.95 -1.41 -11.15
C ILE A 26 8.59 -0.28 -11.99
N PHE A 27 9.66 -0.57 -12.73
CA PHE A 27 10.49 0.43 -13.40
C PHE A 27 10.33 0.49 -14.93
N ASP A 28 9.49 -0.38 -15.53
CA ASP A 28 9.15 -0.33 -16.96
C ASP A 28 7.65 -0.43 -17.22
N VAL A 29 6.87 0.30 -16.43
CA VAL A 29 5.42 0.42 -16.60
C VAL A 29 5.09 1.58 -17.52
N GLN A 30 4.08 1.44 -18.38
CA GLN A 30 3.61 2.53 -19.22
C GLN A 30 3.16 3.72 -18.37
N THR A 31 3.71 4.90 -18.65
CA THR A 31 3.44 6.12 -17.90
C THR A 31 2.07 6.68 -18.24
N ASN A 32 1.22 6.88 -17.24
CA ASN A 32 -0.11 7.50 -17.37
C ASN A 32 -0.07 8.92 -16.78
N VAL A 33 0.15 9.92 -17.63
CA VAL A 33 0.27 11.33 -17.23
C VAL A 33 -0.95 11.87 -16.49
N PRO A 34 -2.21 11.66 -16.94
CA PRO A 34 -3.40 12.08 -16.20
C PRO A 34 -3.48 11.51 -14.78
N LEU A 35 -3.07 10.25 -14.59
CA LEU A 35 -3.05 9.60 -13.29
C LEU A 35 -2.01 10.23 -12.36
N ILE A 36 -0.81 10.48 -12.85
CA ILE A 36 0.26 11.16 -12.10
C ILE A 36 -0.21 12.55 -11.70
N HIS A 37 -0.78 13.33 -12.62
CA HIS A 37 -1.31 14.66 -12.35
C HIS A 37 -2.36 14.63 -11.22
N GLN A 38 -3.33 13.73 -11.31
CA GLN A 38 -4.38 13.61 -10.28
C GLN A 38 -3.81 13.31 -8.89
N VAL A 39 -2.83 12.41 -8.80
CA VAL A 39 -2.20 12.03 -7.52
C VAL A 39 -1.36 13.18 -6.98
N VAL A 40 -0.58 13.87 -7.81
CA VAL A 40 0.23 15.03 -7.41
C VAL A 40 -0.65 16.17 -6.91
N VAL A 41 -1.73 16.51 -7.64
CA VAL A 41 -2.70 17.53 -7.20
C VAL A 41 -3.34 17.18 -5.87
N ALA A 42 -3.69 15.91 -5.66
CA ALA A 42 -4.24 15.42 -4.40
C ALA A 42 -3.25 15.56 -3.23
N GLN A 43 -1.96 15.28 -3.46
CA GLN A 43 -0.89 15.46 -2.46
C GLN A 43 -0.69 16.94 -2.10
N GLN A 44 -0.61 17.81 -3.10
CA GLN A 44 -0.49 19.28 -2.89
C GLN A 44 -1.72 19.86 -2.20
N ALA A 45 -2.92 19.38 -2.55
CA ALA A 45 -4.15 19.81 -1.90
C ALA A 45 -4.19 19.41 -0.42
N ALA A 46 -3.73 18.18 -0.09
CA ALA A 46 -3.68 17.70 1.28
C ALA A 46 -2.69 18.48 2.17
N ALA A 47 -1.66 19.11 1.59
CA ALA A 47 -0.70 19.95 2.31
C ALA A 47 -1.29 21.31 2.73
N ARG A 48 -2.44 21.72 2.17
CA ARG A 48 -3.07 23.00 2.52
C ARG A 48 -3.74 22.93 3.89
N GLN A 49 -3.37 23.83 4.78
CA GLN A 49 -3.91 23.87 6.15
C GLN A 49 -5.41 24.21 6.22
N GLY A 50 -5.93 25.02 5.29
CA GLY A 50 -7.34 25.39 5.24
C GLY A 50 -7.85 26.22 6.41
N THR A 51 -7.00 26.97 7.09
CA THR A 51 -7.30 27.70 8.34
C THR A 51 -8.00 29.05 8.14
N HIS A 52 -8.33 29.41 6.90
CA HIS A 52 -9.01 30.68 6.59
C HIS A 52 -10.42 30.72 7.20
N LYS A 53 -10.75 31.82 7.86
CA LYS A 53 -12.07 32.03 8.49
C LYS A 53 -12.46 33.49 8.44
N ALA A 54 -13.70 33.78 8.03
CA ALA A 54 -14.35 35.04 8.24
C ALA A 54 -15.33 34.95 9.41
N LYS A 55 -15.48 36.04 10.19
CA LYS A 55 -16.44 36.07 11.29
C LYS A 55 -17.86 36.14 10.77
N THR A 56 -18.69 35.18 11.12
CA THR A 56 -20.15 35.24 10.90
C THR A 56 -20.82 36.14 11.92
N ARG A 57 -22.10 36.42 11.75
CA ARG A 57 -22.88 37.22 12.70
C ARG A 57 -22.87 36.68 14.12
N ALA A 58 -22.65 35.39 14.31
CA ALA A 58 -22.53 34.75 15.60
C ALA A 58 -21.16 35.00 16.28
N ASP A 59 -20.09 35.10 15.44
CA ASP A 59 -18.72 35.24 15.91
C ASP A 59 -18.32 36.70 16.21
N VAL A 60 -19.04 37.66 15.63
CA VAL A 60 -18.76 39.09 15.87
C VAL A 60 -19.21 39.50 17.26
N ARG A 61 -18.33 40.19 18.02
CA ARG A 61 -18.64 40.67 19.36
C ARG A 61 -19.73 41.75 19.36
N GLY A 62 -20.66 41.75 20.32
CA GLY A 62 -21.72 42.73 20.50
C GLY A 62 -23.12 42.25 20.08
N GLY A 63 -24.10 43.10 20.11
CA GLY A 63 -25.43 42.90 19.54
C GLY A 63 -26.33 41.82 20.20
N GLY A 64 -26.19 41.54 21.49
CA GLY A 64 -27.05 40.61 22.23
C GLY A 64 -28.49 41.07 22.38
N LYS A 65 -28.73 42.38 22.37
CA LYS A 65 -30.06 43.00 22.51
C LYS A 65 -30.65 43.35 21.13
N LYS A 66 -31.96 43.15 20.94
CA LYS A 66 -32.70 43.58 19.77
C LYS A 66 -32.62 45.13 19.65
N PRO A 67 -32.26 45.72 18.49
CA PRO A 67 -32.04 47.16 18.31
C PRO A 67 -33.24 48.00 18.68
N TRP A 68 -34.44 47.60 18.26
CA TRP A 68 -35.74 48.27 18.53
C TRP A 68 -36.91 47.31 18.56
N LYS A 69 -38.06 47.82 18.97
CA LYS A 69 -39.31 47.03 19.05
C LYS A 69 -39.73 46.52 17.67
N GLN A 70 -40.45 45.38 17.65
CA GLN A 70 -40.90 44.71 16.43
C GLN A 70 -41.83 45.55 15.56
N LYS A 71 -42.69 46.39 16.20
CA LYS A 71 -43.69 47.26 15.56
C LYS A 71 -43.68 48.62 16.24
N GLY A 72 -44.27 49.65 15.62
CA GLY A 72 -44.48 51.00 16.18
C GLY A 72 -43.26 51.95 16.09
N THR A 73 -42.21 51.64 15.29
CA THR A 73 -41.02 52.51 15.12
C THR A 73 -40.89 53.11 13.73
N GLY A 74 -41.77 52.78 12.78
CA GLY A 74 -41.66 53.18 11.37
C GLY A 74 -40.40 52.66 10.64
N ARG A 75 -39.51 51.94 11.31
CA ARG A 75 -38.23 51.41 10.76
C ARG A 75 -38.36 49.95 10.29
N ALA A 76 -37.49 49.54 9.39
CA ALA A 76 -37.37 48.14 8.99
C ALA A 76 -37.07 47.26 10.21
N ARG A 77 -37.66 46.05 10.23
CA ARG A 77 -37.50 45.12 11.33
C ARG A 77 -36.06 44.58 11.38
N GLN A 78 -35.41 44.64 12.53
CA GLN A 78 -34.06 44.15 12.74
C GLN A 78 -33.97 43.27 13.99
N GLY A 79 -33.22 42.19 13.90
CA GLY A 79 -33.01 41.24 15.00
C GLY A 79 -31.68 41.43 15.75
N SER A 80 -30.65 41.96 15.08
CA SER A 80 -29.33 42.15 15.65
C SER A 80 -28.54 43.23 14.89
N LEU A 81 -27.71 43.99 15.61
CA LEU A 81 -26.76 44.95 15.02
C LEU A 81 -25.57 44.29 14.33
N ARG A 82 -25.36 42.97 14.55
CA ARG A 82 -24.31 42.18 13.89
C ARG A 82 -24.73 41.61 12.55
N ALA A 83 -25.94 41.89 12.09
CA ALA A 83 -26.41 41.43 10.78
C ALA A 83 -25.54 42.03 9.67
N PRO A 84 -25.36 41.33 8.55
CA PRO A 84 -24.40 41.69 7.49
C PRO A 84 -24.61 43.06 6.88
N GLN A 85 -25.83 43.56 6.89
CA GLN A 85 -26.20 44.90 6.38
C GLN A 85 -25.72 46.07 7.26
N PHE A 86 -25.29 45.81 8.48
CA PHE A 86 -24.76 46.83 9.37
C PHE A 86 -23.23 46.90 9.27
N THR A 87 -22.71 48.13 9.36
CA THR A 87 -21.27 48.36 9.46
C THR A 87 -20.69 47.63 10.66
N GLY A 88 -19.65 46.83 10.45
CA GLY A 88 -19.08 45.93 11.48
C GLY A 88 -19.89 44.68 11.75
N GLY A 89 -20.91 44.38 10.95
CA GLY A 89 -21.64 43.12 10.99
C GLY A 89 -20.83 41.92 10.47
N GLY A 90 -21.39 40.72 10.64
CA GLY A 90 -20.75 39.49 10.18
C GLY A 90 -20.83 39.26 8.69
N THR A 91 -19.93 38.51 8.14
CA THR A 91 -19.91 38.10 6.73
C THR A 91 -20.91 36.94 6.49
N VAL A 92 -21.70 36.99 5.39
CA VAL A 92 -22.74 35.98 5.11
C VAL A 92 -22.13 34.70 4.56
N HIS A 93 -21.35 34.78 3.50
CA HIS A 93 -20.75 33.67 2.77
C HIS A 93 -19.21 33.76 2.78
N GLY A 94 -18.65 34.13 3.93
CA GLY A 94 -17.19 34.17 4.09
C GLY A 94 -16.56 32.79 4.07
N PRO A 95 -15.24 32.72 3.87
CA PRO A 95 -14.52 31.46 3.95
C PRO A 95 -14.64 30.85 5.36
N VAL A 96 -14.79 29.54 5.40
CA VAL A 96 -14.78 28.75 6.63
C VAL A 96 -13.63 27.76 6.59
N PRO A 97 -13.05 27.38 7.75
CA PRO A 97 -12.03 26.35 7.79
C PRO A 97 -12.55 25.07 7.15
N ARG A 98 -11.75 24.51 6.24
CA ARG A 98 -12.08 23.24 5.59
C ARG A 98 -10.84 22.44 5.29
N ASP A 99 -10.98 21.12 5.23
CA ASP A 99 -9.97 20.23 4.69
C ASP A 99 -9.99 20.27 3.14
N TYR A 100 -8.80 20.21 2.54
CA TYR A 100 -8.59 20.14 1.11
C TYR A 100 -8.16 18.74 0.66
N GLY A 101 -8.12 17.77 1.57
CA GLY A 101 -7.74 16.40 1.27
C GLY A 101 -8.62 15.78 0.17
N GLN A 102 -7.98 15.18 -0.83
CA GLN A 102 -8.64 14.44 -1.92
C GLN A 102 -8.37 12.95 -1.74
N ARG A 103 -9.43 12.18 -1.47
CA ARG A 103 -9.31 10.74 -1.28
C ARG A 103 -8.98 10.04 -2.61
N THR A 104 -7.76 9.52 -2.73
CA THR A 104 -7.30 8.74 -3.88
C THR A 104 -7.16 7.27 -3.50
N PRO A 105 -7.67 6.30 -4.30
CA PRO A 105 -7.50 4.87 -4.05
C PRO A 105 -6.02 4.46 -3.97
N LYS A 106 -5.67 3.52 -3.10
CA LYS A 106 -4.28 3.05 -2.93
C LYS A 106 -3.68 2.51 -4.23
N LYS A 107 -4.46 1.77 -5.04
CA LYS A 107 -4.02 1.25 -6.34
C LYS A 107 -3.64 2.36 -7.34
N MET A 108 -4.37 3.48 -7.35
CA MET A 108 -4.04 4.63 -8.18
C MET A 108 -2.73 5.29 -7.75
N LYS A 109 -2.51 5.48 -6.44
CA LYS A 109 -1.26 6.02 -5.90
C LYS A 109 -0.06 5.16 -6.28
N ALA A 110 -0.18 3.83 -6.10
CA ALA A 110 0.89 2.88 -6.46
C ALA A 110 1.16 2.85 -7.98
N ALA A 111 0.13 2.92 -8.82
CA ALA A 111 0.30 2.96 -10.27
C ALA A 111 0.95 4.28 -10.74
N ALA A 112 0.58 5.42 -10.13
CA ALA A 112 1.20 6.72 -10.41
C ALA A 112 2.68 6.74 -10.04
N LEU A 113 3.04 6.20 -8.86
CA LEU A 113 4.43 6.12 -8.40
C LEU A 113 5.28 5.25 -9.35
N ARG A 114 4.79 4.06 -9.72
CA ARG A 114 5.48 3.19 -10.68
C ARG A 114 5.65 3.86 -12.05
N GLY A 115 4.62 4.54 -12.55
CA GLY A 115 4.72 5.30 -13.80
C GLY A 115 5.75 6.43 -13.74
N ALA A 116 5.85 7.15 -12.62
CA ALA A 116 6.85 8.21 -12.43
C ALA A 116 8.28 7.64 -12.34
N LEU A 117 8.48 6.54 -11.60
CA LEU A 117 9.79 5.87 -11.51
C LEU A 117 10.20 5.26 -12.85
N SER A 118 9.25 4.70 -13.61
CA SER A 118 9.52 4.15 -14.96
C SER A 118 9.97 5.23 -15.92
N ASP A 119 9.39 6.42 -15.86
CA ASP A 119 9.83 7.56 -16.66
C ASP A 119 11.27 7.96 -16.30
N ARG A 120 11.59 8.04 -15.01
CA ARG A 120 12.95 8.32 -14.54
C ARG A 120 13.94 7.24 -14.95
N ALA A 121 13.58 5.96 -14.83
CA ALA A 121 14.44 4.84 -15.22
C ALA A 121 14.74 4.82 -16.71
N ARG A 122 13.74 5.01 -17.58
CA ARG A 122 13.93 5.11 -19.04
C ARG A 122 14.82 6.26 -19.47
N ASN A 123 14.79 7.35 -18.73
CA ASN A 123 15.64 8.51 -18.98
C ASN A 123 17.04 8.40 -18.35
N GLY A 124 17.40 7.26 -17.74
CA GLY A 124 18.70 7.06 -17.07
C GLY A 124 18.87 7.94 -15.83
N ARG A 125 17.78 8.29 -15.15
CA ARG A 125 17.75 9.18 -13.98
C ARG A 125 17.52 8.45 -12.66
N VAL A 126 17.76 7.15 -12.63
CA VAL A 126 17.76 6.34 -11.43
C VAL A 126 19.15 5.81 -11.22
N HIS A 127 19.71 6.05 -10.06
CA HIS A 127 21.05 5.66 -9.69
C HIS A 127 21.03 4.82 -8.43
N VAL A 128 21.98 3.91 -8.30
CA VAL A 128 22.11 3.06 -7.11
C VAL A 128 23.53 3.22 -6.55
N VAL A 129 23.61 3.49 -5.25
CA VAL A 129 24.87 3.57 -4.51
C VAL A 129 24.93 2.48 -3.44
N SER A 130 26.10 1.92 -3.20
CA SER A 130 26.29 0.92 -2.15
C SER A 130 26.03 1.52 -0.77
N SER A 131 26.59 2.70 -0.52
CA SER A 131 26.39 3.52 0.68
C SER A 131 26.66 5.00 0.35
N LEU A 132 26.16 5.92 1.17
CA LEU A 132 26.40 7.37 1.03
C LEU A 132 27.71 7.80 1.65
N LEU A 133 28.25 6.99 2.56
CA LEU A 133 29.47 7.29 3.32
C LEU A 133 30.46 6.13 3.18
N ALA A 134 31.73 6.47 3.14
CA ALA A 134 32.83 5.48 3.17
C ALA A 134 33.27 5.12 4.59
N GLY A 135 32.77 5.82 5.62
CA GLY A 135 33.18 5.66 7.02
C GLY A 135 32.00 5.56 7.99
N GLU A 136 32.30 5.28 9.24
CA GLU A 136 31.32 5.12 10.33
C GLU A 136 30.89 6.44 11.00
N ALA A 137 31.35 7.58 10.52
CA ALA A 137 31.00 8.89 11.06
C ALA A 137 30.16 9.69 10.07
N ALA A 138 29.14 10.40 10.59
CA ALA A 138 28.35 11.30 9.76
C ALA A 138 29.19 12.45 9.20
N SER A 139 29.15 12.66 7.89
CA SER A 139 29.90 13.70 7.20
C SER A 139 29.15 14.25 5.99
N THR A 140 28.70 15.51 6.08
CA THR A 140 28.03 16.20 4.96
C THR A 140 28.95 16.42 3.77
N LYS A 141 30.26 16.61 4.03
CA LYS A 141 31.26 16.76 2.97
C LYS A 141 31.43 15.47 2.18
N ALA A 142 31.53 14.32 2.86
CA ALA A 142 31.62 13.02 2.20
C ALA A 142 30.36 12.72 1.38
N ALA A 143 29.18 12.89 1.97
CA ALA A 143 27.91 12.69 1.26
C ALA A 143 27.78 13.59 0.02
N ARG A 144 28.18 14.87 0.11
CA ARG A 144 28.19 15.78 -1.04
C ARG A 144 29.13 15.27 -2.14
N THR A 145 30.33 14.80 -1.80
CA THR A 145 31.27 14.26 -2.77
C THR A 145 30.70 13.00 -3.45
N THR A 146 30.13 12.08 -2.68
CA THR A 146 29.46 10.89 -3.23
C THR A 146 28.35 11.27 -4.20
N LEU A 147 27.47 12.20 -3.84
CA LEU A 147 26.36 12.63 -4.70
C LEU A 147 26.87 13.33 -5.97
N SER A 148 27.98 14.11 -5.92
CA SER A 148 28.56 14.73 -7.10
C SER A 148 29.18 13.73 -8.07
N HIS A 149 29.61 12.53 -7.62
CA HIS A 149 30.03 11.45 -8.50
C HIS A 149 28.84 10.76 -9.20
N VAL A 150 27.66 10.83 -8.62
CA VAL A 150 26.44 10.19 -9.16
C VAL A 150 25.74 11.10 -10.18
N SER A 151 25.58 12.40 -9.85
CA SER A 151 24.87 13.35 -10.71
C SER A 151 25.28 14.80 -10.41
N ASP A 152 25.39 15.62 -11.47
CA ASP A 152 25.64 17.08 -11.41
C ASP A 152 24.30 17.87 -11.38
N ARG A 153 23.16 17.21 -11.31
CA ARG A 153 21.84 17.87 -11.35
C ARG A 153 21.49 18.53 -10.02
N ARG A 154 20.57 19.49 -10.10
CA ARG A 154 20.29 20.39 -8.98
C ARG A 154 19.42 19.74 -7.90
N HIS A 155 18.46 18.90 -8.26
CA HIS A 155 17.48 18.33 -7.34
C HIS A 155 17.60 16.82 -7.31
N LEU A 156 18.18 16.29 -6.25
CA LEU A 156 18.39 14.86 -6.04
C LEU A 156 17.43 14.34 -4.98
N LEU A 157 16.69 13.29 -5.31
CA LEU A 157 15.92 12.53 -4.32
C LEU A 157 16.79 11.37 -3.83
N VAL A 158 17.20 11.42 -2.57
CA VAL A 158 18.04 10.39 -1.96
C VAL A 158 17.15 9.48 -1.10
N VAL A 159 17.10 8.20 -1.46
CA VAL A 159 16.29 7.21 -0.76
C VAL A 159 17.21 6.33 0.07
N VAL A 160 17.00 6.36 1.38
CA VAL A 160 17.80 5.63 2.36
C VAL A 160 16.96 4.58 3.10
N ARG A 161 17.62 3.60 3.68
CA ARG A 161 17.01 2.63 4.57
C ARG A 161 16.74 3.27 5.94
N ARG A 162 15.75 2.81 6.68
CA ARG A 162 15.45 3.34 8.02
C ARG A 162 16.56 3.14 9.03
N ASP A 163 17.37 2.10 8.84
CA ASP A 163 18.51 1.80 9.71
C ASP A 163 19.76 2.63 9.38
N ASP A 164 19.74 3.38 8.25
CA ASP A 164 20.86 4.23 7.82
C ASP A 164 20.71 5.66 8.33
N ASP A 165 20.78 5.82 9.65
CA ASP A 165 20.72 7.13 10.29
C ASP A 165 21.90 8.02 9.92
N LEU A 166 23.09 7.45 9.71
CA LEU A 166 24.29 8.20 9.37
C LEU A 166 24.20 8.79 7.96
N GLY A 167 23.71 8.02 6.98
CA GLY A 167 23.45 8.49 5.63
C GLY A 167 22.40 9.61 5.62
N ALA A 168 21.29 9.43 6.34
CA ALA A 168 20.24 10.43 6.46
C ALA A 168 20.74 11.73 7.12
N LEU A 169 21.49 11.65 8.21
CA LEU A 169 22.08 12.81 8.91
C LEU A 169 23.06 13.58 8.03
N SER A 170 23.86 12.85 7.23
CA SER A 170 24.90 13.43 6.38
C SER A 170 24.33 14.16 5.16
N THR A 171 23.16 13.73 4.67
CA THR A 171 22.55 14.28 3.45
C THR A 171 21.47 15.32 3.70
N ARG A 172 20.73 15.25 4.83
CA ARG A 172 19.57 16.11 5.09
C ARG A 172 19.85 17.62 5.07
N ASN A 173 21.08 18.04 5.37
CA ASN A 173 21.48 19.46 5.38
C ASN A 173 21.90 19.97 3.98
N LEU A 174 21.96 19.11 2.96
CA LEU A 174 22.34 19.52 1.62
C LEU A 174 21.11 20.10 0.89
N PRO A 175 21.15 21.35 0.42
CA PRO A 175 20.00 21.99 -0.25
C PRO A 175 19.64 21.35 -1.59
N ALA A 176 20.58 20.64 -2.21
CA ALA A 176 20.36 19.91 -3.45
C ALA A 176 19.74 18.52 -3.25
N ALA A 177 19.77 17.98 -2.02
CA ALA A 177 19.30 16.64 -1.71
C ALA A 177 18.04 16.67 -0.86
N HIS A 178 17.00 15.99 -1.35
CA HIS A 178 15.82 15.67 -0.56
C HIS A 178 15.92 14.22 -0.11
N VAL A 179 15.89 13.98 1.21
CA VAL A 179 16.09 12.65 1.79
C VAL A 179 14.75 12.05 2.20
N LEU A 180 14.48 10.85 1.73
CA LEU A 180 13.32 10.06 2.14
C LEU A 180 13.73 8.63 2.50
N TYR A 181 12.93 7.99 3.34
CA TYR A 181 13.04 6.55 3.57
C TYR A 181 12.31 5.76 2.49
N ALA A 182 12.72 4.51 2.25
CA ALA A 182 12.16 3.66 1.21
C ALA A 182 10.62 3.52 1.28
N ASP A 183 10.05 3.53 2.47
CA ASP A 183 8.60 3.45 2.72
C ASP A 183 7.85 4.79 2.54
N GLN A 184 8.57 5.91 2.45
CA GLN A 184 8.01 7.26 2.30
C GLN A 184 8.03 7.78 0.87
N VAL A 185 8.65 7.07 -0.06
CA VAL A 185 8.74 7.46 -1.47
C VAL A 185 7.35 7.68 -2.06
N ASN A 186 7.13 8.85 -2.61
CA ASN A 186 5.86 9.25 -3.18
C ASN A 186 6.00 9.88 -4.58
N THR A 187 4.88 9.98 -5.30
CA THR A 187 4.87 10.44 -6.68
C THR A 187 5.33 11.90 -6.83
N TYR A 188 4.97 12.77 -5.88
CA TYR A 188 5.31 14.19 -5.95
C TYR A 188 6.82 14.41 -5.86
N ASP A 189 7.50 13.78 -4.90
CA ASP A 189 8.94 13.94 -4.70
C ASP A 189 9.75 13.35 -5.85
N VAL A 190 9.32 12.20 -6.40
CA VAL A 190 9.92 11.62 -7.62
C VAL A 190 9.79 12.55 -8.83
N MET A 191 8.64 13.24 -8.97
CA MET A 191 8.42 14.16 -10.08
C MET A 191 9.17 15.49 -9.90
N LEU A 192 9.37 15.94 -8.66
CA LEU A 192 10.09 17.16 -8.34
C LEU A 192 11.62 16.99 -8.53
N ALA A 193 12.13 15.80 -8.20
CA ALA A 193 13.56 15.52 -8.32
C ALA A 193 14.00 15.34 -9.78
N ASP A 194 15.18 15.80 -10.09
CA ASP A 194 15.82 15.57 -11.38
C ASP A 194 16.29 14.10 -11.48
N ASP A 195 16.99 13.62 -10.47
CA ASP A 195 17.48 12.24 -10.37
C ASP A 195 17.06 11.61 -9.04
N VAL A 196 16.89 10.29 -9.06
CA VAL A 196 16.57 9.48 -7.88
C VAL A 196 17.76 8.58 -7.56
N VAL A 197 18.30 8.71 -6.36
CA VAL A 197 19.44 7.95 -5.87
C VAL A 197 18.99 7.02 -4.77
N PHE A 198 19.10 5.72 -4.98
CA PHE A 198 18.81 4.71 -3.97
C PHE A 198 20.10 4.21 -3.33
N THR A 199 20.09 3.99 -2.01
CA THR A 199 21.08 3.07 -1.43
C THR A 199 20.67 1.64 -1.75
N ALA A 200 21.62 0.71 -1.92
CA ALA A 200 21.34 -0.67 -2.32
C ALA A 200 20.30 -1.33 -1.41
N GLY A 201 20.44 -1.21 -0.08
CA GLY A 201 19.47 -1.75 0.86
C GLY A 201 18.08 -1.07 0.80
N ALA A 202 18.05 0.25 0.54
CA ALA A 202 16.76 0.97 0.38
C ALA A 202 16.02 0.55 -0.89
N LEU A 203 16.76 0.23 -1.96
CA LEU A 203 16.16 -0.29 -3.19
C LEU A 203 15.53 -1.68 -2.96
N GLU A 204 16.21 -2.57 -2.24
CA GLU A 204 15.68 -3.89 -1.87
C GLU A 204 14.39 -3.77 -1.07
N ASP A 205 14.39 -2.93 -0.03
CA ASP A 205 13.20 -2.67 0.81
C ASP A 205 12.06 -2.07 -0.01
N PHE A 206 12.36 -1.12 -0.90
CA PHE A 206 11.36 -0.51 -1.78
C PHE A 206 10.75 -1.52 -2.76
N VAL A 207 11.56 -2.35 -3.40
CA VAL A 207 11.10 -3.40 -4.32
C VAL A 207 10.25 -4.44 -3.59
N ALA A 208 10.64 -4.85 -2.38
CA ALA A 208 9.86 -5.76 -1.56
C ALA A 208 8.46 -5.19 -1.25
N GLN A 209 8.37 -3.93 -0.80
CA GLN A 209 7.11 -3.26 -0.51
C GLN A 209 6.25 -3.02 -1.77
N ALA A 210 6.86 -2.58 -2.86
CA ALA A 210 6.17 -2.32 -4.12
C ALA A 210 5.61 -3.61 -4.73
N SER A 211 6.29 -4.74 -4.54
CA SER A 211 5.85 -6.06 -4.98
C SER A 211 4.59 -6.54 -4.27
N LEU A 212 4.42 -6.23 -2.99
CA LEU A 212 3.21 -6.54 -2.22
C LEU A 212 1.96 -5.80 -2.75
N ASN A 213 2.12 -4.67 -3.41
CA ASN A 213 1.05 -3.86 -3.97
C ASN A 213 0.76 -4.13 -5.46
N LEU A 214 1.43 -5.13 -6.06
CA LEU A 214 1.15 -5.55 -7.44
C LEU A 214 -0.17 -6.32 -7.52
N PRO A 215 -0.96 -6.16 -8.59
CA PRO A 215 -2.13 -7.02 -8.83
C PRO A 215 -1.67 -8.47 -9.01
N THR A 216 -2.38 -9.38 -8.38
CA THR A 216 -2.05 -10.83 -8.29
C THR A 216 -1.79 -11.51 -9.66
N SER A 217 -2.29 -10.93 -10.75
CA SER A 217 -2.09 -11.46 -12.12
C SER A 217 -0.65 -11.36 -12.63
N THR A 218 0.17 -10.43 -12.08
CA THR A 218 1.59 -10.28 -12.45
C THR A 218 2.51 -11.21 -11.67
N PHE A 219 2.08 -11.70 -10.50
CA PHE A 219 2.88 -12.65 -9.69
C PHE A 219 3.02 -14.04 -10.32
N ALA A 220 2.03 -14.47 -11.12
CA ALA A 220 2.08 -15.77 -11.80
C ALA A 220 3.19 -15.83 -12.87
N ALA A 221 3.50 -14.72 -13.53
CA ALA A 221 4.53 -14.66 -14.56
C ALA A 221 5.96 -14.60 -13.99
N ALA A 222 6.16 -13.91 -12.85
CA ALA A 222 7.48 -13.81 -12.23
C ALA A 222 7.90 -15.11 -11.51
N LYS A 223 6.92 -15.86 -10.95
CA LYS A 223 7.19 -17.13 -10.28
C LYS A 223 7.51 -18.27 -11.25
N SER A 224 7.09 -18.18 -12.52
CA SER A 224 7.43 -19.16 -13.57
C SER A 224 8.83 -18.96 -14.16
N ALA A 225 9.43 -17.78 -14.01
CA ALA A 225 10.78 -17.48 -14.51
C ALA A 225 11.90 -17.82 -13.50
N ALA A 226 11.57 -17.99 -12.20
CA ALA A 226 12.54 -18.29 -11.14
C ALA A 226 12.64 -19.77 -10.76
N SER A 227 11.95 -20.68 -11.45
CA SER A 227 12.02 -22.11 -11.15
C SER A 227 12.31 -22.96 -12.38
N ALA A 228 13.57 -23.07 -12.71
CA ALA A 228 14.27 -24.25 -13.23
C ALA A 228 15.77 -24.00 -13.11
N PRO A 229 16.63 -24.93 -12.65
CA PRO A 229 16.52 -26.32 -12.89
C PRO A 229 16.89 -27.29 -11.74
N ALA A 230 16.78 -28.51 -12.10
CA ALA A 230 17.49 -29.69 -11.64
C ALA A 230 16.74 -30.64 -10.70
N ALA A 231 16.44 -31.72 -11.39
CA ALA A 231 16.00 -32.99 -10.88
C ALA A 231 16.85 -33.52 -9.74
N ALA A 232 16.19 -34.08 -8.72
CA ALA A 232 16.55 -35.35 -8.11
C ALA A 232 15.37 -35.89 -7.29
N ALA A 233 14.95 -37.06 -7.64
CA ALA A 233 13.93 -37.83 -6.96
C ALA A 233 14.41 -38.25 -5.54
N ALA A 234 13.48 -38.21 -4.55
CA ALA A 234 13.35 -39.14 -3.43
C ALA A 234 12.37 -38.60 -2.37
N PRO A 235 11.87 -39.43 -1.46
CA PRO A 235 10.65 -40.20 -1.54
C PRO A 235 9.52 -39.57 -0.66
N ALA A 236 8.33 -40.10 -0.80
CA ALA A 236 7.15 -39.76 -0.02
C ALA A 236 7.43 -39.66 1.49
N ALA A 237 7.31 -38.46 2.04
CA ALA A 237 7.29 -38.22 3.46
C ALA A 237 5.83 -38.07 3.94
N ALA A 238 5.57 -38.78 5.05
CA ALA A 238 4.33 -38.95 5.78
C ALA A 238 3.38 -37.72 5.72
N GLN A 239 2.16 -38.00 5.31
CA GLN A 239 1.04 -37.06 5.41
C GLN A 239 0.74 -36.82 6.89
N ASP A 240 0.95 -35.61 7.38
CA ASP A 240 0.46 -35.18 8.69
C ASP A 240 -1.06 -35.37 8.73
N ALA A 241 -1.55 -36.27 9.57
CA ALA A 241 -2.95 -36.53 9.84
C ALA A 241 -3.40 -35.63 11.02
N PRO A 242 -3.83 -34.37 10.77
CA PRO A 242 -4.06 -33.38 11.84
C PRO A 242 -5.22 -33.73 12.78
N PHE A 243 -6.10 -34.67 12.39
CA PHE A 243 -7.25 -35.10 13.18
C PHE A 243 -7.40 -36.64 13.29
N GLY A 244 -6.29 -37.37 13.18
CA GLY A 244 -6.26 -38.85 13.27
C GLY A 244 -6.38 -39.57 11.93
N GLU A 245 -6.48 -40.93 11.99
CA GLU A 245 -6.54 -41.77 10.78
C GLU A 245 -7.70 -41.37 9.88
N GLY A 246 -7.43 -41.15 8.57
CA GLY A 246 -8.41 -40.72 7.56
C GLY A 246 -8.56 -39.21 7.42
N SER A 247 -7.71 -38.41 8.06
CA SER A 247 -7.63 -36.96 7.83
C SER A 247 -6.27 -36.62 7.16
N ALA A 248 -6.29 -35.59 6.31
CA ALA A 248 -5.08 -35.08 5.67
C ALA A 248 -5.09 -33.56 5.61
N ALA A 249 -3.91 -32.94 5.71
CA ALA A 249 -3.73 -31.54 5.45
C ALA A 249 -3.86 -31.24 3.94
N PRO A 250 -4.38 -30.07 3.53
CA PRO A 250 -4.40 -29.68 2.13
C PRO A 250 -2.97 -29.60 1.57
N LEU A 251 -2.81 -29.97 0.32
CA LEU A 251 -1.54 -29.80 -0.39
C LEU A 251 -1.17 -28.30 -0.48
N ALA A 252 0.08 -28.00 -0.77
CA ALA A 252 0.60 -26.62 -0.82
C ALA A 252 -0.17 -25.69 -1.79
N ASP A 253 -0.89 -26.25 -2.76
CA ASP A 253 -1.80 -25.55 -3.68
C ASP A 253 -3.26 -25.51 -3.21
N GLY A 254 -3.57 -26.11 -2.04
CA GLY A 254 -4.92 -26.19 -1.48
C GLY A 254 -5.78 -27.29 -2.05
N SER A 255 -5.24 -28.16 -2.92
CA SER A 255 -5.93 -29.30 -3.52
C SER A 255 -6.03 -30.48 -2.57
N ALA A 256 -6.90 -31.45 -2.92
CA ALA A 256 -7.07 -32.69 -2.19
C ALA A 256 -5.87 -33.62 -2.41
N PRO A 257 -5.35 -34.29 -1.38
CA PRO A 257 -4.51 -35.46 -1.55
C PRO A 257 -5.29 -36.62 -2.21
N GLU A 258 -4.61 -37.52 -2.89
CA GLU A 258 -5.25 -38.67 -3.52
C GLU A 258 -6.03 -39.50 -2.50
N GLY A 259 -7.31 -39.77 -2.80
CA GLY A 259 -8.20 -40.56 -1.93
C GLY A 259 -8.95 -39.74 -0.84
N PHE A 260 -8.85 -38.42 -0.84
CA PHE A 260 -9.54 -37.54 0.13
C PHE A 260 -10.50 -36.57 -0.58
N ASP A 261 -11.78 -36.92 -0.58
CA ASP A 261 -12.80 -36.15 -1.35
C ASP A 261 -13.68 -35.25 -0.46
N ILE A 262 -13.57 -35.31 0.86
CA ILE A 262 -14.46 -34.61 1.78
C ILE A 262 -13.75 -33.38 2.35
N LYS A 263 -14.34 -32.20 2.14
CA LYS A 263 -13.80 -30.93 2.62
C LYS A 263 -14.27 -30.64 4.04
N GLY A 264 -13.32 -30.40 4.96
CA GLY A 264 -13.57 -29.97 6.32
C GLY A 264 -13.13 -28.53 6.55
N ASN A 265 -13.92 -27.77 7.31
CA ASN A 265 -13.55 -26.43 7.77
C ASN A 265 -13.37 -26.45 9.29
N GLN A 266 -12.17 -26.17 9.75
CA GLN A 266 -11.77 -26.28 11.15
C GLN A 266 -12.47 -25.24 12.04
N GLY A 267 -12.70 -24.03 11.51
CA GLY A 267 -13.33 -22.93 12.24
C GLY A 267 -14.80 -23.18 12.54
N SER A 268 -15.55 -23.79 11.59
CA SER A 268 -17.00 -24.07 11.75
C SER A 268 -17.28 -25.50 12.20
N LYS A 269 -16.28 -26.39 12.22
CA LYS A 269 -16.40 -27.85 12.45
C LYS A 269 -17.46 -28.51 11.58
N LYS A 270 -17.58 -28.08 10.33
CA LYS A 270 -18.48 -28.65 9.34
C LYS A 270 -17.70 -29.31 8.22
N PHE A 271 -18.24 -30.44 7.72
CA PHE A 271 -17.72 -31.09 6.52
C PHE A 271 -18.73 -31.07 5.38
N HIS A 272 -18.23 -31.08 4.15
CA HIS A 272 -19.00 -31.09 2.90
C HIS A 272 -18.57 -32.28 2.05
N THR A 273 -19.54 -33.10 1.65
CA THR A 273 -19.33 -34.16 0.66
C THR A 273 -19.43 -33.57 -0.77
N PRO A 274 -18.92 -34.25 -1.79
CA PRO A 274 -18.99 -33.81 -3.19
C PRO A 274 -20.41 -33.48 -3.65
N ASP A 275 -21.44 -34.14 -3.12
CA ASP A 275 -22.86 -33.93 -3.42
C ASP A 275 -23.44 -32.68 -2.78
N SER A 276 -22.71 -32.00 -1.92
CA SER A 276 -23.17 -30.79 -1.22
C SER A 276 -23.23 -29.59 -2.16
N PRO A 277 -24.36 -28.82 -2.17
CA PRO A 277 -24.47 -27.59 -3.00
C PRO A 277 -23.39 -26.53 -2.71
N TRP A 278 -22.76 -26.59 -1.56
CA TRP A 278 -21.71 -25.66 -1.13
C TRP A 278 -20.30 -26.19 -1.30
N TYR A 279 -20.13 -27.42 -1.78
CA TYR A 279 -18.80 -28.06 -1.94
C TYR A 279 -17.85 -27.23 -2.81
N GLY A 280 -18.31 -26.68 -3.95
CA GLY A 280 -17.51 -25.85 -4.81
C GLY A 280 -17.08 -24.49 -4.24
N ARG A 281 -17.84 -23.97 -3.26
CA ARG A 281 -17.59 -22.67 -2.63
C ARG A 281 -16.80 -22.78 -1.32
N THR A 282 -16.69 -23.98 -0.75
CA THR A 282 -16.00 -24.21 0.51
C THR A 282 -14.51 -24.40 0.28
N LYS A 283 -13.69 -23.58 0.99
CA LYS A 283 -12.25 -23.73 1.05
C LYS A 283 -11.91 -24.79 2.09
N ALA A 284 -11.28 -25.88 1.69
CA ALA A 284 -10.90 -26.95 2.62
C ALA A 284 -9.70 -26.51 3.44
N GLU A 285 -9.81 -26.65 4.76
CA GLU A 285 -8.70 -26.50 5.71
C GLU A 285 -8.19 -27.89 6.15
N VAL A 286 -9.03 -28.91 6.01
CA VAL A 286 -8.71 -30.32 6.26
C VAL A 286 -9.46 -31.17 5.24
N TRP A 287 -8.87 -32.28 4.81
CA TRP A 287 -9.48 -33.25 3.93
C TRP A 287 -9.72 -34.57 4.65
N PHE A 288 -10.83 -35.23 4.38
CA PHE A 288 -11.17 -36.53 4.95
C PHE A 288 -11.45 -37.55 3.83
N ALA A 289 -11.04 -38.78 4.06
CA ALA A 289 -11.26 -39.89 3.13
C ALA A 289 -12.71 -40.39 3.17
N THR A 290 -13.34 -40.40 4.36
CA THR A 290 -14.71 -40.88 4.54
C THR A 290 -15.53 -39.95 5.44
N PRO A 291 -16.90 -39.91 5.28
CA PRO A 291 -17.76 -39.12 6.15
C PRO A 291 -17.69 -39.56 7.62
N GLU A 292 -17.39 -40.84 7.85
CA GLU A 292 -17.24 -41.42 9.17
C GLU A 292 -15.99 -40.92 9.88
N ALA A 293 -14.86 -40.80 9.17
CA ALA A 293 -13.63 -40.20 9.68
C ALA A 293 -13.84 -38.74 10.06
N ALA A 294 -14.61 -37.98 9.26
CA ALA A 294 -14.96 -36.60 9.58
C ALA A 294 -15.86 -36.48 10.84
N LYS A 295 -16.82 -37.39 11.00
CA LYS A 295 -17.67 -37.48 12.21
C LYS A 295 -16.85 -37.89 13.44
N ALA A 296 -15.94 -38.84 13.31
CA ALA A 296 -15.05 -39.28 14.39
C ALA A 296 -14.09 -38.14 14.83
N ALA A 297 -13.68 -37.27 13.91
CA ALA A 297 -12.88 -36.09 14.18
C ALA A 297 -13.71 -34.91 14.76
N GLY A 298 -15.01 -35.12 15.03
CA GLY A 298 -15.90 -34.12 15.64
C GLY A 298 -16.47 -33.08 14.66
N PHE A 299 -16.47 -33.38 13.36
CA PHE A 299 -17.09 -32.51 12.34
C PHE A 299 -18.53 -32.95 12.07
N VAL A 300 -19.42 -31.98 11.81
CA VAL A 300 -20.84 -32.20 11.54
C VAL A 300 -21.10 -31.99 10.05
N ASN A 301 -21.97 -32.84 9.44
CA ASN A 301 -22.38 -32.67 8.06
C ASN A 301 -23.09 -31.32 7.88
N ALA A 302 -22.67 -30.52 6.90
CA ALA A 302 -23.27 -29.24 6.62
C ALA A 302 -24.68 -29.35 5.97
N VAL A 303 -24.99 -30.49 5.33
CA VAL A 303 -26.32 -30.83 4.84
C VAL A 303 -27.03 -31.59 5.97
N LYS A 304 -28.10 -31.04 6.52
CA LYS A 304 -29.01 -31.78 7.45
C LYS A 304 -29.57 -32.98 6.68
N GLU A 305 -29.28 -34.20 7.13
CA GLU A 305 -30.04 -35.38 6.75
C GLU A 305 -31.48 -35.10 7.14
N SER A 306 -32.41 -35.06 6.17
CA SER A 306 -33.81 -35.12 6.44
C SER A 306 -34.03 -36.43 7.21
N ALA A 307 -34.44 -36.33 8.45
CA ALA A 307 -34.83 -37.49 9.25
C ALA A 307 -35.90 -38.24 8.45
N SER A 308 -35.55 -39.43 8.00
CA SER A 308 -36.52 -40.41 7.57
C SER A 308 -37.33 -40.79 8.79
N SER A 309 -38.61 -40.47 8.74
CA SER A 309 -39.67 -41.01 9.57
C SER A 309 -39.60 -42.54 9.57
N ASP A 310 -39.38 -43.12 10.76
CA ASP A 310 -39.88 -44.43 11.14
C ASP A 310 -39.71 -44.57 12.66
N GLU A 311 -40.81 -44.23 13.37
CA GLU A 311 -41.20 -44.88 14.59
C GLU A 311 -42.68 -44.58 14.80
N GLU A 312 -43.45 -45.41 14.09
CA GLU A 312 -44.83 -45.71 14.43
C GLU A 312 -44.85 -46.74 15.57
N ALA A 313 -45.81 -46.59 16.47
CA ALA A 313 -46.32 -47.54 17.44
C ALA A 313 -45.60 -47.66 18.80
N ALA A 314 -46.19 -47.02 19.79
CA ALA A 314 -46.85 -47.71 20.90
C ALA A 314 -47.22 -46.73 22.05
N LYS A 315 -48.52 -46.66 22.22
CA LYS A 315 -49.40 -46.28 23.36
C LYS A 315 -49.63 -44.80 23.60
#